data_69e5b08bd51505f4bb7da5848bf6b2b9
#
_entry.id   69e5b08bd51505f4bb7da5848bf6b2b9
#
_cell.length_a   1.000
_cell.length_b   1.000
_cell.length_c   1.000
_cell.angle_alpha   90.00
_cell.angle_beta   90.00
_cell.angle_gamma   90.00
#
_symmetry.space_group_name_H-M   'P 1'
#
loop_
_entity.id
_entity.type
_entity.pdbx_description
1 polymer ?
#
loop_
_entity_poly.entity_id
_entity_poly.type
_entity_poly.pdbx_seq_one_letter_code
_entity_poly.pdbx_strand_id
1 'polypeptide(L)'
;IWFGTEDKGLFHFNPADGTVTPFHHPALYHNIHGLCIDGDYLWAGTFAGGLNRIHLRTREVRHYEKGEASNTLNADNIFSIYKSSTGELWIGTTSGLMRYNRKTDDFTRIPEMNKIFVYNILEDCHGKLWLATYSDGVFCYDLPQEKWKQYTRNPDNPNSLPYNKVISIFEDSRKQLWFMTCFGQNDCMR
;
A
#
# COMPACT_ATOMS: atom_id res chain seq x y z
N ILE A 1 7.37 -15.69 -8.33
CA ILE A 1 7.29 -14.24 -8.07
C ILE A 1 6.04 -13.71 -8.74
N TRP A 2 5.22 -12.92 -8.00
CA TRP A 2 4.08 -12.22 -8.57
C TRP A 2 4.46 -10.77 -8.86
N PHE A 3 3.99 -10.23 -9.98
CA PHE A 3 4.13 -8.82 -10.32
C PHE A 3 2.90 -8.29 -11.06
N GLY A 4 2.57 -7.04 -10.78
CA GLY A 4 1.49 -6.30 -11.42
C GLY A 4 2.02 -5.34 -12.47
N THR A 5 1.17 -4.99 -13.41
CA THR A 5 1.42 -3.99 -14.45
C THR A 5 0.30 -2.96 -14.50
N GLU A 6 0.54 -1.82 -15.12
CA GLU A 6 -0.47 -0.75 -15.24
C GLU A 6 -1.59 -1.07 -16.26
N ASP A 7 -1.33 -1.94 -17.26
CA ASP A 7 -2.27 -2.14 -18.37
C ASP A 7 -2.50 -3.61 -18.77
N LYS A 8 -1.67 -4.53 -18.29
CA LYS A 8 -1.73 -5.95 -18.65
C LYS A 8 -2.18 -6.87 -17.50
N GLY A 9 -2.33 -6.32 -16.30
CA GLY A 9 -2.81 -7.07 -15.14
C GLY A 9 -1.72 -7.78 -14.36
N LEU A 10 -2.08 -8.93 -13.82
CA LEU A 10 -1.27 -9.72 -12.89
C LEU A 10 -0.57 -10.88 -13.59
N PHE A 11 0.70 -11.09 -13.25
CA PHE A 11 1.54 -12.16 -13.78
C PHE A 11 2.27 -12.91 -12.69
N HIS A 12 2.54 -14.18 -12.98
CA HIS A 12 3.42 -15.03 -12.18
C HIS A 12 4.69 -15.34 -12.96
N PHE A 13 5.85 -14.98 -12.41
CA PHE A 13 7.18 -15.35 -12.92
C PHE A 13 7.72 -16.55 -12.14
N ASN A 14 8.12 -17.59 -12.86
CA ASN A 14 8.82 -18.73 -12.30
C ASN A 14 10.33 -18.54 -12.52
N PRO A 15 11.14 -18.29 -11.47
CA PRO A 15 12.58 -18.09 -11.62
C PRO A 15 13.35 -19.36 -11.99
N ALA A 16 12.76 -20.56 -11.81
CA ALA A 16 13.44 -21.81 -12.10
C ALA A 16 13.59 -22.08 -13.61
N ASP A 17 12.63 -21.62 -14.41
CA ASP A 17 12.60 -21.86 -15.87
C ASP A 17 12.44 -20.56 -16.68
N GLY A 18 12.32 -19.40 -16.01
CA GLY A 18 12.16 -18.11 -16.65
C GLY A 18 10.78 -17.85 -17.26
N THR A 19 9.79 -18.71 -17.00
CA THR A 19 8.45 -18.56 -17.58
C THR A 19 7.66 -17.44 -16.91
N VAL A 20 6.88 -16.70 -17.71
CA VAL A 20 5.91 -15.69 -17.27
C VAL A 20 4.52 -16.13 -17.66
N THR A 21 3.65 -16.30 -16.69
CA THR A 21 2.26 -16.76 -16.90
C THR A 21 1.29 -15.65 -16.48
N PRO A 22 0.38 -15.19 -17.36
CA PRO A 22 -0.65 -14.23 -16.98
C PRO A 22 -1.68 -14.88 -16.05
N PHE A 23 -2.21 -14.10 -15.12
CA PHE A 23 -3.34 -14.46 -14.30
C PHE A 23 -4.55 -13.65 -14.76
N HIS A 24 -5.56 -14.31 -15.30
CA HIS A 24 -6.79 -13.70 -15.76
C HIS A 24 -7.96 -14.08 -14.86
N HIS A 25 -8.68 -13.08 -14.41
CA HIS A 25 -9.96 -13.26 -13.71
C HIS A 25 -10.88 -12.06 -14.00
N PRO A 26 -12.19 -12.27 -14.27
CA PRO A 26 -13.12 -11.18 -14.63
C PRO A 26 -13.23 -10.05 -13.61
N ALA A 27 -13.06 -10.37 -12.31
CA ALA A 27 -13.11 -9.38 -11.23
C ALA A 27 -11.80 -8.61 -11.04
N LEU A 28 -10.72 -8.97 -11.73
CA LEU A 28 -9.41 -8.35 -11.55
C LEU A 28 -9.16 -7.30 -12.65
N TYR A 29 -9.11 -6.04 -12.25
CA TYR A 29 -8.71 -4.94 -13.14
C TYR A 29 -7.23 -5.06 -13.53
N HIS A 30 -6.90 -4.53 -14.73
CA HIS A 30 -5.56 -4.69 -15.31
C HIS A 30 -4.51 -3.75 -14.73
N ASN A 31 -4.91 -2.70 -14.04
CA ASN A 31 -4.00 -1.71 -13.45
C ASN A 31 -3.70 -2.10 -12.00
N ILE A 32 -2.61 -2.84 -11.77
CA ILE A 32 -2.21 -3.40 -10.46
C ILE A 32 -1.13 -2.53 -9.84
N HIS A 33 -1.39 -1.94 -8.68
CA HIS A 33 -0.44 -1.11 -7.93
C HIS A 33 0.13 -1.78 -6.69
N GLY A 34 -0.72 -2.42 -5.89
CA GLY A 34 -0.32 -3.05 -4.63
C GLY A 34 -0.39 -4.57 -4.69
N LEU A 35 0.66 -5.26 -4.24
CA LEU A 35 0.67 -6.72 -4.08
C LEU A 35 1.22 -7.10 -2.71
N CYS A 36 0.56 -8.06 -2.05
CA CYS A 36 1.04 -8.62 -0.79
C CYS A 36 0.65 -10.09 -0.66
N ILE A 37 1.62 -10.95 -0.31
CA ILE A 37 1.34 -12.35 0.04
C ILE A 37 1.04 -12.44 1.52
N ASP A 38 -0.07 -13.10 1.85
CA ASP A 38 -0.51 -13.34 3.20
C ASP A 38 -1.01 -14.78 3.36
N GLY A 39 -0.14 -15.68 3.83
CA GLY A 39 -0.40 -17.12 3.89
C GLY A 39 -0.69 -17.69 2.51
N ASP A 40 -1.84 -18.34 2.36
CA ASP A 40 -2.29 -18.95 1.10
C ASP A 40 -2.92 -17.94 0.11
N TYR A 41 -2.90 -16.64 0.43
CA TYR A 41 -3.53 -15.61 -0.37
C TYR A 41 -2.54 -14.61 -0.94
N LEU A 42 -2.80 -14.19 -2.16
CA LEU A 42 -2.25 -12.99 -2.78
C LEU A 42 -3.32 -11.90 -2.74
N TRP A 43 -2.99 -10.77 -2.13
CA TRP A 43 -3.77 -9.56 -2.18
C TRP A 43 -3.29 -8.69 -3.34
N ALA A 44 -4.23 -8.25 -4.17
CA ALA A 44 -3.96 -7.41 -5.34
C ALA A 44 -4.85 -6.17 -5.32
N GLY A 45 -4.23 -5.03 -5.12
CA GLY A 45 -4.86 -3.71 -5.17
C GLY A 45 -4.75 -3.11 -6.55
N THR A 46 -5.84 -2.54 -7.02
CA THR A 46 -5.95 -2.01 -8.38
C THR A 46 -6.27 -0.51 -8.37
N PHE A 47 -6.01 0.14 -9.50
CA PHE A 47 -6.54 1.48 -9.74
C PHE A 47 -7.96 1.34 -10.31
N ALA A 48 -8.93 1.98 -9.65
CA ALA A 48 -10.36 2.01 -10.00
C ALA A 48 -11.11 0.67 -9.95
N GLY A 49 -10.49 -0.42 -9.50
CA GLY A 49 -11.13 -1.73 -9.45
C GLY A 49 -11.02 -2.39 -8.07
N GLY A 50 -10.84 -1.63 -7.01
CA GLY A 50 -10.85 -2.12 -5.63
C GLY A 50 -9.72 -3.07 -5.26
N LEU A 51 -10.00 -3.95 -4.30
CA LEU A 51 -9.04 -4.89 -3.73
C LEU A 51 -9.48 -6.32 -4.00
N ASN A 52 -8.55 -7.18 -4.37
CA ASN A 52 -8.81 -8.59 -4.65
C ASN A 52 -7.96 -9.47 -3.72
N ARG A 53 -8.60 -10.51 -3.15
CA ARG A 53 -7.93 -11.58 -2.43
C ARG A 53 -8.01 -12.85 -3.26
N ILE A 54 -6.86 -13.34 -3.70
CA ILE A 54 -6.71 -14.48 -4.60
C ILE A 54 -6.13 -15.65 -3.82
N HIS A 55 -6.83 -16.77 -3.76
CA HIS A 55 -6.29 -17.98 -3.15
C HIS A 55 -5.25 -18.61 -4.10
N LEU A 56 -3.99 -18.73 -3.66
CA LEU A 56 -2.86 -19.11 -4.52
C LEU A 56 -3.00 -20.50 -5.16
N ARG A 57 -3.64 -21.46 -4.48
CA ARG A 57 -3.81 -22.83 -4.96
C ARG A 57 -5.09 -23.01 -5.78
N THR A 58 -6.25 -22.57 -5.25
CA THR A 58 -7.57 -22.78 -5.90
C THR A 58 -7.86 -21.78 -6.98
N ARG A 59 -7.15 -20.63 -6.98
CA ARG A 59 -7.38 -19.50 -7.89
C ARG A 59 -8.72 -18.78 -7.69
N GLU A 60 -9.43 -19.08 -6.62
CA GLU A 60 -10.62 -18.35 -6.22
C GLU A 60 -10.28 -16.89 -5.90
N VAL A 61 -11.11 -15.98 -6.41
CA VAL A 61 -10.94 -14.53 -6.19
C VAL A 61 -12.12 -14.01 -5.40
N ARG A 62 -11.82 -13.38 -4.26
CA ARG A 62 -12.78 -12.54 -3.54
C ARG A 62 -12.48 -11.09 -3.83
N HIS A 63 -13.49 -10.37 -4.26
CA HIS A 63 -13.41 -8.96 -4.63
C HIS A 63 -14.05 -8.07 -3.57
N TYR A 64 -13.43 -6.92 -3.31
CA TYR A 64 -13.90 -5.91 -2.38
C TYR A 64 -13.91 -4.55 -3.08
N GLU A 65 -15.03 -3.83 -2.95
CA GLU A 65 -15.25 -2.51 -3.53
C GLU A 65 -15.55 -1.49 -2.43
N LYS A 66 -15.41 -0.21 -2.81
CA LYS A 66 -15.82 0.92 -1.98
C LYS A 66 -17.31 0.80 -1.63
N GLY A 67 -17.64 1.09 -0.38
CA GLY A 67 -19.02 1.13 0.09
C GLY A 67 -19.24 2.24 1.12
N GLU A 68 -20.52 2.50 1.39
CA GLU A 68 -20.94 3.54 2.34
C GLU A 68 -20.74 3.11 3.80
N ALA A 69 -20.83 1.81 4.10
CA ALA A 69 -20.64 1.30 5.45
C ALA A 69 -19.20 1.53 5.95
N SER A 70 -19.06 1.77 7.24
CA SER A 70 -17.76 2.09 7.87
C SER A 70 -16.75 0.94 7.80
N ASN A 71 -17.22 -0.29 7.59
CA ASN A 71 -16.42 -1.50 7.48
C ASN A 71 -16.18 -1.98 6.04
N THR A 72 -16.51 -1.16 5.04
CA THR A 72 -16.14 -1.38 3.63
C THR A 72 -14.94 -0.57 3.23
N LEU A 73 -14.36 -0.84 2.05
CA LEU A 73 -13.31 0.00 1.49
C LEU A 73 -13.75 1.47 1.41
N ASN A 74 -12.84 2.38 1.64
CA ASN A 74 -13.08 3.83 1.54
C ASN A 74 -12.82 4.38 0.12
N ALA A 75 -12.15 3.60 -0.74
CA ALA A 75 -11.88 3.93 -2.14
C ALA A 75 -11.58 2.66 -2.95
N ASP A 76 -11.81 2.71 -4.27
CA ASP A 76 -11.45 1.64 -5.22
C ASP A 76 -10.05 1.77 -5.80
N ASN A 77 -9.34 2.86 -5.46
CA ASN A 77 -7.95 3.08 -5.83
C ASN A 77 -7.03 2.64 -4.70
N ILE A 78 -6.42 1.46 -4.86
CA ILE A 78 -5.53 0.84 -3.87
C ILE A 78 -4.10 0.95 -4.37
N PHE A 79 -3.24 1.66 -3.64
CA PHE A 79 -1.85 1.91 -4.03
C PHE A 79 -0.84 1.05 -3.29
N SER A 80 -1.13 0.71 -2.05
CA SER A 80 -0.20 -0.07 -1.23
C SER A 80 -0.94 -1.09 -0.38
N ILE A 81 -0.35 -2.28 -0.25
CA ILE A 81 -0.80 -3.33 0.64
C ILE A 81 0.42 -3.82 1.40
N TYR A 82 0.36 -3.79 2.70
CA TYR A 82 1.48 -4.14 3.55
C TYR A 82 1.06 -5.06 4.69
N LYS A 83 1.80 -6.16 4.88
CA LYS A 83 1.64 -7.04 6.03
C LYS A 83 2.71 -6.72 7.05
N SER A 84 2.30 -6.27 8.24
CA SER A 84 3.21 -5.98 9.34
C SER A 84 3.82 -7.25 9.93
N SER A 85 4.90 -7.09 10.69
CA SER A 85 5.54 -8.17 11.45
C SER A 85 4.60 -8.82 12.48
N THR A 86 3.60 -8.08 12.97
CA THR A 86 2.52 -8.57 13.85
C THR A 86 1.43 -9.32 13.10
N GLY A 87 1.50 -9.38 11.76
CA GLY A 87 0.54 -10.07 10.90
C GLY A 87 -0.69 -9.25 10.51
N GLU A 88 -0.77 -7.97 10.89
CA GLU A 88 -1.83 -7.07 10.44
C GLU A 88 -1.64 -6.71 8.96
N LEU A 89 -2.75 -6.63 8.24
CA LEU A 89 -2.74 -6.23 6.83
C LEU A 89 -3.26 -4.81 6.70
N TRP A 90 -2.40 -3.93 6.18
CA TRP A 90 -2.66 -2.52 5.97
C TRP A 90 -2.88 -2.23 4.50
N ILE A 91 -3.87 -1.41 4.19
CA ILE A 91 -4.25 -1.05 2.83
C ILE A 91 -4.22 0.48 2.70
N GLY A 92 -3.32 0.98 1.85
CA GLY A 92 -3.22 2.39 1.48
C GLY A 92 -4.06 2.69 0.24
N THR A 93 -4.93 3.67 0.35
CA THR A 93 -5.86 4.07 -0.69
C THR A 93 -5.71 5.56 -1.02
N THR A 94 -6.40 6.04 -2.05
CA THR A 94 -6.50 7.48 -2.34
C THR A 94 -7.32 8.26 -1.31
N SER A 95 -8.01 7.59 -0.40
CA SER A 95 -8.90 8.21 0.59
C SER A 95 -8.55 7.88 2.04
N GLY A 96 -7.42 7.22 2.28
CA GLY A 96 -6.95 6.93 3.63
C GLY A 96 -6.22 5.62 3.78
N LEU A 97 -5.95 5.28 5.04
CA LEU A 97 -5.39 4.02 5.47
C LEU A 97 -6.49 3.14 6.05
N MET A 98 -6.43 1.86 5.74
CA MET A 98 -7.33 0.86 6.27
C MET A 98 -6.58 -0.34 6.83
N ARG A 99 -7.19 -1.03 7.78
CA ARG A 99 -6.71 -2.31 8.30
C ARG A 99 -7.74 -3.39 8.01
N TYR A 100 -7.28 -4.51 7.45
CA TYR A 100 -8.14 -5.67 7.20
C TYR A 100 -8.42 -6.44 8.48
N ASN A 101 -9.67 -6.75 8.71
CA ASN A 101 -10.13 -7.53 9.85
C ASN A 101 -10.38 -8.99 9.43
N ARG A 102 -9.48 -9.89 9.83
CA ARG A 102 -9.54 -11.31 9.42
C ARG A 102 -10.72 -12.07 10.00
N LYS A 103 -11.25 -11.64 11.15
CA LYS A 103 -12.33 -12.34 11.84
C LYS A 103 -13.69 -12.10 11.18
N THR A 104 -13.91 -10.89 10.73
CA THR A 104 -15.18 -10.45 10.12
C THR A 104 -15.11 -10.35 8.61
N ASP A 105 -13.89 -10.47 8.04
CA ASP A 105 -13.60 -10.34 6.61
C ASP A 105 -14.08 -8.98 6.04
N ASP A 106 -13.75 -7.92 6.78
CA ASP A 106 -14.07 -6.53 6.49
C ASP A 106 -12.90 -5.60 6.81
N PHE A 107 -13.13 -4.29 6.84
CA PHE A 107 -12.08 -3.29 6.98
C PHE A 107 -12.39 -2.29 8.10
N THR A 108 -11.34 -1.87 8.81
CA THR A 108 -11.39 -0.77 9.75
C THR A 108 -10.69 0.44 9.13
N ARG A 109 -11.38 1.58 9.03
CA ARG A 109 -10.82 2.85 8.58
C ARG A 109 -10.00 3.47 9.72
N ILE A 110 -8.83 4.01 9.42
CA ILE A 110 -7.99 4.72 10.39
C ILE A 110 -8.37 6.20 10.36
N PRO A 111 -8.97 6.74 11.43
CA PRO A 111 -9.56 8.09 11.41
C PRO A 111 -8.52 9.18 11.14
N GLU A 112 -7.31 9.05 11.70
CA GLU A 112 -6.21 10.01 11.54
C GLU A 112 -5.73 10.12 10.08
N MET A 113 -5.98 9.08 9.29
CA MET A 113 -5.60 9.01 7.86
C MET A 113 -6.79 9.30 6.93
N ASN A 114 -7.92 9.78 7.44
CA ASN A 114 -9.09 10.05 6.61
C ASN A 114 -8.79 11.13 5.56
N LYS A 115 -9.09 10.84 4.29
CA LYS A 115 -8.82 11.68 3.11
C LYS A 115 -7.33 11.90 2.79
N ILE A 116 -6.42 11.19 3.44
CA ILE A 116 -4.99 11.21 3.13
C ILE A 116 -4.72 10.17 2.04
N PHE A 117 -4.15 10.59 0.91
CA PHE A 117 -3.74 9.65 -0.12
C PHE A 117 -2.46 8.92 0.31
N VAL A 118 -2.58 7.66 0.73
CA VAL A 118 -1.46 6.79 1.13
C VAL A 118 -0.90 6.07 -0.08
N TYR A 119 0.32 6.44 -0.46
CA TYR A 119 0.98 5.93 -1.66
C TYR A 119 1.79 4.66 -1.40
N ASN A 120 2.50 4.63 -0.27
CA ASN A 120 3.36 3.49 0.10
C ASN A 120 3.36 3.29 1.62
N ILE A 121 3.51 2.05 2.05
CA ILE A 121 3.54 1.64 3.44
C ILE A 121 4.78 0.78 3.67
N LEU A 122 5.52 1.04 4.75
CA LEU A 122 6.68 0.27 5.19
C LEU A 122 6.70 0.17 6.71
N GLU A 123 7.03 -0.99 7.26
CA GLU A 123 7.40 -1.15 8.67
C GLU A 123 8.93 -1.17 8.78
N ASP A 124 9.49 -0.31 9.66
CA ASP A 124 10.93 -0.27 9.87
C ASP A 124 11.40 -1.39 10.84
N CYS A 125 12.71 -1.52 10.99
CA CYS A 125 13.31 -2.52 11.87
C CYS A 125 12.97 -2.34 13.36
N HIS A 126 12.35 -1.23 13.75
CA HIS A 126 11.88 -0.94 15.10
C HIS A 126 10.37 -1.18 15.26
N GLY A 127 9.70 -1.72 14.23
CA GLY A 127 8.26 -1.99 14.23
C GLY A 127 7.39 -0.74 14.09
N LYS A 128 7.93 0.37 13.60
CA LYS A 128 7.14 1.58 13.28
C LYS A 128 6.63 1.52 11.86
N LEU A 129 5.36 1.84 11.69
CA LEU A 129 4.75 1.90 10.37
C LEU A 129 4.93 3.30 9.77
N TRP A 130 5.55 3.36 8.60
CA TRP A 130 5.79 4.58 7.85
C TRP A 130 4.89 4.65 6.63
N LEU A 131 4.25 5.80 6.43
CA LEU A 131 3.33 6.05 5.32
C LEU A 131 3.85 7.19 4.46
N ALA A 132 4.11 6.92 3.20
CA ALA A 132 4.34 7.96 2.19
C ALA A 132 2.99 8.45 1.66
N THR A 133 2.80 9.76 1.57
CA THR A 133 1.55 10.35 1.10
C THR A 133 1.75 11.24 -0.12
N TYR A 134 0.69 11.42 -0.90
CA TYR A 134 0.74 12.19 -2.13
C TYR A 134 0.95 13.70 -1.91
N SER A 135 0.45 14.26 -0.79
CA SER A 135 0.48 15.71 -0.52
C SER A 135 0.78 16.09 0.92
N ASP A 136 0.78 15.12 1.85
CA ASP A 136 0.77 15.38 3.28
C ASP A 136 2.08 14.97 3.97
N GLY A 137 3.14 14.72 3.19
CA GLY A 137 4.46 14.32 3.68
C GLY A 137 4.50 12.85 4.08
N VAL A 138 5.12 12.59 5.22
CA VAL A 138 5.31 11.24 5.77
C VAL A 138 4.66 11.15 7.14
N PHE A 139 3.90 10.09 7.36
CA PHE A 139 3.40 9.74 8.69
C PHE A 139 4.18 8.55 9.24
N CYS A 140 4.43 8.59 10.54
CA CYS A 140 5.00 7.49 11.30
C CYS A 140 4.02 7.11 12.40
N TYR A 141 3.64 5.84 12.44
CA TYR A 141 2.81 5.27 13.50
C TYR A 141 3.66 4.38 14.40
N ASP A 142 3.74 4.76 15.66
CA ASP A 142 4.36 3.96 16.71
C ASP A 142 3.32 2.97 17.23
N LEU A 143 3.36 1.73 16.75
CA LEU A 143 2.39 0.69 17.08
C LEU A 143 2.25 0.44 18.60
N PRO A 144 3.35 0.31 19.38
CA PRO A 144 3.26 0.13 20.83
C PRO A 144 2.65 1.31 21.59
N GLN A 145 2.85 2.54 21.11
CA GLN A 145 2.37 3.75 21.78
C GLN A 145 1.03 4.25 21.21
N GLU A 146 0.58 3.67 20.11
CA GLU A 146 -0.61 4.10 19.35
C GLU A 146 -0.58 5.59 18.98
N LYS A 147 0.62 6.10 18.64
CA LYS A 147 0.83 7.52 18.36
C LYS A 147 1.25 7.76 16.92
N TRP A 148 0.62 8.76 16.32
CA TRP A 148 0.98 9.29 15.03
C TRP A 148 1.93 10.47 15.13
N LYS A 149 2.91 10.52 14.23
CA LYS A 149 3.77 11.67 14.00
C LYS A 149 3.83 11.98 12.52
N GLN A 150 3.65 13.23 12.15
CA GLN A 150 3.73 13.70 10.77
C GLN A 150 5.01 14.48 10.54
N TYR A 151 5.63 14.26 9.39
CA TYR A 151 6.79 14.98 8.90
C TYR A 151 6.42 15.66 7.58
N THR A 152 6.60 16.97 7.52
CA THR A 152 6.26 17.79 6.36
C THR A 152 7.41 18.69 5.96
N ARG A 153 7.33 19.26 4.76
CA ARG A 153 8.21 20.34 4.34
C ARG A 153 8.00 21.57 5.24
N ASN A 154 9.10 22.10 5.75
CA ASN A 154 9.16 23.40 6.41
C ASN A 154 10.25 24.25 5.75
N PRO A 155 9.90 25.35 5.01
CA PRO A 155 10.89 26.19 4.33
C PRO A 155 11.95 26.79 5.24
N ASP A 156 11.62 26.99 6.52
CA ASP A 156 12.51 27.61 7.52
C ASP A 156 13.44 26.57 8.20
N ASN A 157 13.23 25.29 7.92
CA ASN A 157 14.03 24.19 8.47
C ASN A 157 14.70 23.37 7.35
N PRO A 158 16.01 23.54 7.10
CA PRO A 158 16.72 22.81 6.06
C PRO A 158 16.79 21.29 6.30
N ASN A 159 16.48 20.83 7.51
CA ASN A 159 16.44 19.41 7.88
C ASN A 159 15.02 18.81 7.77
N SER A 160 14.06 19.54 7.21
CA SER A 160 12.72 19.03 6.93
C SER A 160 12.67 18.32 5.56
N LEU A 161 11.52 17.67 5.26
CA LEU A 161 11.30 17.12 3.93
C LEU A 161 11.43 18.21 2.86
N PRO A 162 12.07 17.93 1.71
CA PRO A 162 12.16 18.89 0.61
C PRO A 162 10.80 19.14 -0.06
N TYR A 163 9.93 18.12 -0.08
CA TYR A 163 8.57 18.16 -0.63
C TYR A 163 7.64 17.27 0.18
N ASN A 164 6.33 17.62 0.19
CA ASN A 164 5.30 16.81 0.84
C ASN A 164 4.78 15.66 -0.03
N LYS A 165 5.05 15.66 -1.34
CA LYS A 165 4.74 14.52 -2.19
C LYS A 165 5.82 13.45 -2.03
N VAL A 166 5.47 12.37 -1.35
CA VAL A 166 6.36 11.23 -1.11
C VAL A 166 5.70 9.98 -1.70
N ILE A 167 6.40 9.30 -2.60
CA ILE A 167 5.83 8.19 -3.36
C ILE A 167 6.39 6.82 -2.99
N SER A 168 7.54 6.79 -2.30
CA SER A 168 8.15 5.53 -1.87
C SER A 168 8.97 5.72 -0.61
N ILE A 169 9.04 4.66 0.17
CA ILE A 169 9.87 4.52 1.37
C ILE A 169 10.67 3.24 1.23
N PHE A 170 11.93 3.29 1.59
CA PHE A 170 12.81 2.14 1.59
C PHE A 170 13.71 2.16 2.83
N GLU A 171 13.90 1.01 3.49
CA GLU A 171 14.89 0.83 4.55
C GLU A 171 16.07 0.05 4.00
N ASP A 172 17.27 0.62 4.10
CA ASP A 172 18.48 -0.03 3.60
C ASP A 172 19.08 -1.04 4.60
N SER A 173 20.15 -1.73 4.19
CA SER A 173 20.84 -2.72 5.03
C SER A 173 21.47 -2.13 6.30
N ARG A 174 21.67 -0.81 6.36
CA ARG A 174 22.14 -0.07 7.52
C ARG A 174 21.03 0.47 8.41
N LYS A 175 19.77 0.07 8.11
CA LYS A 175 18.58 0.52 8.84
C LYS A 175 18.27 2.01 8.68
N GLN A 176 18.73 2.62 7.58
CA GLN A 176 18.42 3.98 7.22
C GLN A 176 17.17 4.02 6.35
N LEU A 177 16.27 4.95 6.66
CA LEU A 177 15.05 5.17 5.88
C LEU A 177 15.32 6.18 4.77
N TRP A 178 14.93 5.82 3.57
CA TRP A 178 15.01 6.64 2.38
C TRP A 178 13.61 6.99 1.90
N PHE A 179 13.38 8.26 1.63
CA PHE A 179 12.09 8.78 1.15
C PHE A 179 12.25 9.34 -0.25
N MET A 180 11.51 8.80 -1.21
CA MET A 180 11.49 9.33 -2.56
C MET A 180 10.43 10.43 -2.64
N THR A 181 10.87 11.68 -2.79
CA THR A 181 10.00 12.84 -2.94
C THR A 181 9.92 13.26 -4.41
N CYS A 182 8.77 13.82 -4.81
CA CYS A 182 8.58 14.33 -6.17
C CYS A 182 8.26 15.81 -6.14
N PHE A 183 8.86 16.55 -7.09
CA PHE A 183 8.52 17.95 -7.38
C PHE A 183 7.47 18.00 -8.49
N GLY A 184 6.32 18.64 -8.23
CA GLY A 184 5.23 18.73 -9.21
C GLY A 184 4.53 17.39 -9.52
N GLN A 185 3.75 17.37 -10.60
CA GLN A 185 3.00 16.16 -11.00
C GLN A 185 3.89 15.11 -11.72
N ASN A 186 5.05 15.49 -12.26
CA ASN A 186 5.84 14.62 -13.14
C ASN A 186 7.34 14.52 -12.80
N ASP A 187 7.85 15.24 -11.79
CA ASP A 187 9.28 15.24 -11.49
C ASP A 187 9.56 14.51 -10.18
N CYS A 188 10.03 13.26 -10.28
CA CYS A 188 10.69 12.59 -9.17
C CYS A 188 12.17 12.99 -9.15
N MET A 189 12.68 13.53 -8.03
CA MET A 189 14.11 13.73 -7.87
C MET A 189 14.81 12.36 -7.81
N ARG A 190 15.81 12.20 -8.66
CA ARG A 190 16.71 11.04 -8.70
C ARG A 190 17.72 11.13 -7.58
#